data_e4114687730a302b454c9b11885bb752
#
_entry.id   e4114687730a302b454c9b11885bb752
#
_cell.length_a   1.000
_cell.length_b   1.000
_cell.length_c   1.000
_cell.angle_alpha   90.00
_cell.angle_beta   90.00
_cell.angle_gamma   90.00
#
_symmetry.space_group_name_H-M   'P 1'
#
loop_
_entity.id
_entity.type
_entity.pdbx_description
1 polymer ?
#
loop_
_entity_poly.entity_id
_entity_poly.type
_entity_poly.pdbx_seq_one_letter_code
_entity_poly.pdbx_strand_id
1 'polypeptide(L)'
;QTLSATLRTAYQEVPLPLDEIPTREQLEQAAQGSDRYQQARAAMALERLAAGTELPATYPYPVQVWVLGDQVQMVFLGGEVVVDYALRLKTELRGKQTWVAGYANDVMAYIPSRRVLAEGRYEGRDAMVYYGICGVWNPSVEQLIVDAVQTLVRSPQ
;
A
#
# COMPACT_ATOMS: atom_id res chain seq x y z
N GLN A 1 -27.18 8.01 18.07
CA GLN A 1 -26.90 6.77 18.83
C GLN A 1 -25.61 7.01 19.65
N THR A 2 -25.62 6.73 20.93
CA THR A 2 -24.46 6.89 21.80
C THR A 2 -23.51 5.70 21.56
N LEU A 3 -22.23 5.96 21.31
CA LEU A 3 -21.21 4.93 21.18
C LEU A 3 -20.78 4.43 22.57
N SER A 4 -20.41 3.16 22.67
CA SER A 4 -19.73 2.64 23.87
C SER A 4 -18.36 3.32 23.98
N ALA A 5 -17.95 3.63 25.22
CA ALA A 5 -16.67 4.29 25.50
C ALA A 5 -15.44 3.39 25.32
N THR A 6 -15.62 2.11 24.95
CA THR A 6 -14.51 1.17 24.77
C THR A 6 -13.83 1.39 23.43
N LEU A 7 -12.55 1.72 23.45
CA LEU A 7 -11.68 1.77 22.26
C LEU A 7 -10.68 0.61 22.31
N ARG A 8 -10.61 -0.16 21.23
CA ARG A 8 -9.58 -1.18 20.99
C ARG A 8 -8.87 -0.85 19.69
N THR A 9 -7.57 -1.04 19.66
CA THR A 9 -6.73 -0.71 18.48
C THR A 9 -5.84 -1.88 18.11
N ALA A 10 -5.48 -1.99 16.83
CA ALA A 10 -4.49 -2.94 16.37
C ALA A 10 -3.72 -2.33 15.19
N TYR A 11 -2.44 -2.68 15.07
CA TYR A 11 -1.54 -2.23 14.02
C TYR A 11 -0.66 -3.38 13.54
N GLN A 12 -0.37 -3.41 12.25
CA GLN A 12 0.54 -4.37 11.64
C GLN A 12 1.21 -3.74 10.41
N GLU A 13 2.46 -4.08 10.17
CA GLU A 13 3.10 -3.89 8.87
C GLU A 13 2.99 -5.17 8.06
N VAL A 14 2.49 -5.05 6.83
CA VAL A 14 2.31 -6.16 5.89
C VAL A 14 3.40 -6.06 4.83
N PRO A 15 4.24 -7.09 4.63
CA PRO A 15 5.25 -7.06 3.58
C PRO A 15 4.56 -7.23 2.21
N LEU A 16 4.25 -6.10 1.55
CA LEU A 16 3.65 -6.11 0.22
C LEU A 16 4.72 -6.38 -0.84
N PRO A 17 4.57 -7.42 -1.66
CA PRO A 17 5.55 -7.75 -2.68
C PRO A 17 5.52 -6.79 -3.87
N LEU A 18 6.70 -6.56 -4.43
CA LEU A 18 6.94 -5.79 -5.64
C LEU A 18 7.39 -6.74 -6.76
N ASP A 19 6.83 -6.57 -7.94
CA ASP A 19 7.22 -7.23 -9.18
C ASP A 19 8.02 -6.27 -10.08
N GLU A 20 8.59 -6.80 -11.14
CA GLU A 20 9.30 -6.04 -12.17
C GLU A 20 10.39 -5.10 -11.61
N ILE A 21 11.13 -5.57 -10.62
CA ILE A 21 12.26 -4.82 -10.07
C ILE A 21 13.32 -4.68 -11.17
N PRO A 22 13.73 -3.43 -11.52
CA PRO A 22 14.63 -3.20 -12.64
C PRO A 22 16.04 -3.75 -12.36
N THR A 23 16.69 -4.25 -13.41
CA THR A 23 18.12 -4.59 -13.37
C THR A 23 18.98 -3.32 -13.34
N ARG A 24 20.27 -3.48 -12.99
CA ARG A 24 21.23 -2.38 -13.05
C ARG A 24 21.27 -1.73 -14.44
N GLU A 25 21.31 -2.54 -15.50
CA GLU A 25 21.37 -2.07 -16.89
C GLU A 25 20.13 -1.26 -17.26
N GLN A 26 18.96 -1.68 -16.83
CA GLN A 26 17.70 -0.94 -17.03
C GLN A 26 17.71 0.40 -16.29
N LEU A 27 18.26 0.45 -15.09
CA LEU A 27 18.43 1.70 -14.33
C LEU A 27 19.42 2.65 -14.99
N GLU A 28 20.57 2.13 -15.49
CA GLU A 28 21.56 2.93 -16.21
C GLU A 28 20.96 3.54 -17.49
N GLN A 29 20.14 2.79 -18.21
CA GLN A 29 19.40 3.31 -19.37
C GLN A 29 18.38 4.38 -18.98
N ALA A 30 17.60 4.13 -17.92
CA ALA A 30 16.60 5.08 -17.42
C ALA A 30 17.24 6.39 -16.94
N ALA A 31 18.42 6.32 -16.31
CA ALA A 31 19.17 7.50 -15.86
C ALA A 31 19.64 8.40 -17.02
N GLN A 32 19.76 7.86 -18.23
CA GLN A 32 20.12 8.60 -19.45
C GLN A 32 18.92 8.98 -20.32
N GLY A 33 17.70 8.59 -19.90
CA GLY A 33 16.46 8.90 -20.62
C GLY A 33 16.12 10.40 -20.62
N SER A 34 14.98 10.77 -21.17
CA SER A 34 14.50 12.17 -21.19
C SER A 34 13.52 12.52 -20.08
N ASP A 35 12.95 11.52 -19.41
CA ASP A 35 11.98 11.72 -18.32
C ASP A 35 12.72 11.97 -17.00
N ARG A 36 12.55 13.18 -16.44
CA ARG A 36 13.24 13.61 -15.21
C ARG A 36 12.90 12.75 -13.99
N TYR A 37 11.69 12.20 -13.91
CA TYR A 37 11.28 11.38 -12.77
C TYR A 37 11.88 9.98 -12.86
N GLN A 38 11.91 9.41 -14.06
CA GLN A 38 12.62 8.15 -14.32
C GLN A 38 14.11 8.29 -14.05
N GLN A 39 14.74 9.39 -14.50
CA GLN A 39 16.14 9.69 -14.21
C GLN A 39 16.41 9.76 -12.71
N ALA A 40 15.59 10.53 -11.95
CA ALA A 40 15.79 10.70 -10.51
C ALA A 40 15.63 9.37 -9.76
N ARG A 41 14.58 8.60 -10.07
CA ARG A 41 14.37 7.27 -9.48
C ARG A 41 15.53 6.33 -9.78
N ALA A 42 15.99 6.30 -11.04
CA ALA A 42 17.11 5.46 -11.46
C ALA A 42 18.41 5.84 -10.75
N ALA A 43 18.69 7.14 -10.60
CA ALA A 43 19.89 7.63 -9.90
C ALA A 43 19.88 7.18 -8.42
N MET A 44 18.75 7.36 -7.70
CA MET A 44 18.60 6.90 -6.31
C MET A 44 18.79 5.38 -6.19
N ALA A 45 18.23 4.61 -7.12
CA ALA A 45 18.38 3.15 -7.11
C ALA A 45 19.81 2.71 -7.37
N LEU A 46 20.50 3.34 -8.33
CA LEU A 46 21.91 3.07 -8.65
C LEU A 46 22.84 3.42 -7.48
N GLU A 47 22.59 4.54 -6.80
CA GLU A 47 23.33 4.92 -5.60
C GLU A 47 23.18 3.85 -4.49
N ARG A 48 21.97 3.36 -4.27
CA ARG A 48 21.68 2.29 -3.32
C ARG A 48 22.46 1.01 -3.68
N LEU A 49 22.43 0.60 -4.94
CA LEU A 49 23.18 -0.57 -5.43
C LEU A 49 24.69 -0.37 -5.33
N ALA A 50 25.20 0.84 -5.56
CA ALA A 50 26.63 1.16 -5.40
C ALA A 50 27.09 1.09 -3.94
N ALA A 51 26.19 1.41 -2.99
CA ALA A 51 26.42 1.23 -1.56
C ALA A 51 26.33 -0.23 -1.10
N GLY A 52 26.12 -1.19 -1.99
CA GLY A 52 26.00 -2.62 -1.67
C GLY A 52 24.64 -3.02 -1.10
N THR A 53 23.62 -2.16 -1.22
CA THR A 53 22.27 -2.45 -0.73
C THR A 53 21.38 -2.85 -1.89
N GLU A 54 20.73 -3.99 -1.79
CA GLU A 54 19.77 -4.47 -2.81
C GLU A 54 18.52 -3.59 -2.87
N LEU A 55 17.87 -3.59 -4.02
CA LEU A 55 16.54 -3.00 -4.15
C LEU A 55 15.53 -3.85 -3.39
N PRO A 56 14.60 -3.23 -2.64
CA PRO A 56 13.63 -3.98 -1.86
C PRO A 56 12.66 -4.75 -2.75
N ALA A 57 12.44 -6.03 -2.44
CA ALA A 57 11.44 -6.87 -3.08
C ALA A 57 10.06 -6.74 -2.42
N THR A 58 9.99 -6.10 -1.26
CA THR A 58 8.74 -5.87 -0.51
C THR A 58 8.73 -4.49 0.10
N TYR A 59 7.55 -3.99 0.42
CA TYR A 59 7.34 -2.76 1.19
C TYR A 59 6.61 -3.06 2.49
N PRO A 60 7.07 -2.57 3.67
CA PRO A 60 6.37 -2.73 4.94
C PRO A 60 5.16 -1.79 4.99
N TYR A 61 4.01 -2.30 4.60
CA TYR A 61 2.79 -1.53 4.42
C TYR A 61 1.99 -1.43 5.73
N PRO A 62 1.70 -0.22 6.25
CA PRO A 62 0.98 -0.05 7.50
C PRO A 62 -0.52 -0.30 7.33
N VAL A 63 -1.07 -1.15 8.20
CA VAL A 63 -2.50 -1.38 8.37
C VAL A 63 -2.85 -1.15 9.83
N GLN A 64 -3.84 -0.30 10.10
CA GLN A 64 -4.31 -0.02 11.45
C GLN A 64 -5.82 -0.13 11.53
N VAL A 65 -6.33 -0.60 12.66
CA VAL A 65 -7.75 -0.73 12.93
C VAL A 65 -8.07 -0.15 14.30
N TRP A 66 -9.15 0.62 14.38
CA TRP A 66 -9.77 1.05 15.64
C TRP A 66 -11.18 0.49 15.70
N VAL A 67 -11.56 -0.04 16.87
CA VAL A 67 -12.89 -0.56 17.13
C VAL A 67 -13.48 0.21 18.32
N LEU A 68 -14.55 0.96 18.05
CA LEU A 68 -15.26 1.78 19.04
C LEU A 68 -16.54 1.04 19.47
N GLY A 69 -16.49 0.46 20.65
CA GLY A 69 -17.57 -0.41 21.13
C GLY A 69 -17.85 -1.55 20.16
N ASP A 70 -19.14 -1.90 20.05
CA ASP A 70 -19.59 -2.93 19.10
C ASP A 70 -20.23 -2.35 17.83
N GLN A 71 -20.12 -1.04 17.62
CA GLN A 71 -20.93 -0.31 16.63
C GLN A 71 -20.09 0.18 15.45
N VAL A 72 -18.86 0.66 15.68
CA VAL A 72 -18.01 1.31 14.67
C VAL A 72 -16.65 0.64 14.62
N GLN A 73 -16.16 0.45 13.42
CA GLN A 73 -14.77 0.08 13.14
C GLN A 73 -14.19 1.03 12.09
N MET A 74 -12.97 1.47 12.34
CA MET A 74 -12.23 2.35 11.44
C MET A 74 -10.99 1.62 10.97
N VAL A 75 -10.80 1.57 9.65
CA VAL A 75 -9.64 0.97 8.99
C VAL A 75 -8.80 2.10 8.42
N PHE A 76 -7.53 2.14 8.79
CA PHE A 76 -6.55 3.11 8.33
C PHE A 76 -5.51 2.39 7.48
N LEU A 77 -5.38 2.84 6.23
CA LEU A 77 -4.51 2.25 5.22
C LEU A 77 -3.48 3.28 4.76
N GLY A 78 -2.25 2.87 4.60
CA GLY A 78 -1.19 3.70 4.06
C GLY A 78 -1.37 3.98 2.57
N GLY A 79 -0.67 4.98 2.07
CA GLY A 79 -0.70 5.36 0.67
C GLY A 79 -2.04 5.88 0.17
N GLU A 80 -2.12 6.12 -1.12
CA GLU A 80 -3.35 6.53 -1.81
C GLU A 80 -4.13 5.29 -2.27
N VAL A 81 -4.91 4.71 -1.36
CA VAL A 81 -5.71 3.52 -1.67
C VAL A 81 -6.88 3.86 -2.59
N VAL A 82 -7.08 3.07 -3.64
CA VAL A 82 -8.23 3.23 -4.53
C VAL A 82 -9.54 2.88 -3.82
N VAL A 83 -10.66 3.44 -4.30
CA VAL A 83 -11.98 3.29 -3.69
C VAL A 83 -12.44 1.82 -3.53
N ASP A 84 -11.92 0.91 -4.34
CA ASP A 84 -12.22 -0.52 -4.31
C ASP A 84 -12.01 -1.12 -2.93
N TYR A 85 -10.98 -0.68 -2.18
CA TYR A 85 -10.76 -1.11 -0.80
C TYR A 85 -11.90 -0.73 0.13
N ALA A 86 -12.39 0.50 0.02
CA ALA A 86 -13.51 0.95 0.86
C ALA A 86 -14.80 0.18 0.54
N LEU A 87 -15.07 -0.07 -0.73
CA LEU A 87 -16.25 -0.83 -1.18
C LEU A 87 -16.17 -2.27 -0.70
N ARG A 88 -15.02 -2.92 -0.88
CA ARG A 88 -14.78 -4.31 -0.48
C ARG A 88 -14.86 -4.48 1.04
N LEU A 89 -14.11 -3.68 1.79
CA LEU A 89 -14.06 -3.79 3.25
C LEU A 89 -15.42 -3.51 3.90
N LYS A 90 -16.19 -2.52 3.42
CA LYS A 90 -17.56 -2.27 3.91
C LYS A 90 -18.50 -3.43 3.63
N THR A 91 -18.27 -4.19 2.57
CA THR A 91 -19.07 -5.37 2.23
C THR A 91 -18.67 -6.59 3.06
N GLU A 92 -17.37 -6.81 3.27
CA GLU A 92 -16.83 -8.00 3.93
C GLU A 92 -16.85 -7.89 5.46
N LEU A 93 -16.63 -6.69 6.02
CA LEU A 93 -16.61 -6.44 7.46
C LEU A 93 -18.03 -6.14 7.98
N ARG A 94 -18.86 -7.16 8.05
CA ARG A 94 -20.27 -7.04 8.48
C ARG A 94 -20.42 -6.83 9.98
N GLY A 95 -21.57 -6.34 10.39
CA GLY A 95 -21.99 -6.23 11.79
C GLY A 95 -21.65 -4.90 12.49
N LYS A 96 -20.78 -4.08 11.88
CA LYS A 96 -20.42 -2.75 12.38
C LYS A 96 -20.41 -1.73 11.25
N GLN A 97 -20.52 -0.44 11.59
CA GLN A 97 -20.29 0.63 10.62
C GLN A 97 -18.79 0.71 10.33
N THR A 98 -18.40 0.46 9.08
CA THR A 98 -17.00 0.47 8.66
C THR A 98 -16.65 1.78 8.00
N TRP A 99 -15.61 2.45 8.51
CA TRP A 99 -14.97 3.61 7.92
C TRP A 99 -13.60 3.19 7.39
N VAL A 100 -13.25 3.65 6.19
CA VAL A 100 -11.94 3.38 5.60
C VAL A 100 -11.29 4.72 5.26
N ALA A 101 -10.09 4.94 5.76
CA ALA A 101 -9.27 6.12 5.51
C ALA A 101 -7.97 5.69 4.83
N GLY A 102 -7.61 6.35 3.73
CA GLY A 102 -6.29 6.27 3.12
C GLY A 102 -5.33 7.31 3.70
N TYR A 103 -4.13 7.39 3.16
CA TYR A 103 -3.05 8.32 3.55
C TYR A 103 -2.69 8.26 5.04
N ALA A 104 -2.90 7.11 5.66
CA ALA A 104 -2.69 6.93 7.09
C ALA A 104 -1.35 6.23 7.38
N ASN A 105 -0.61 6.76 8.35
CA ASN A 105 0.68 6.27 8.86
C ASN A 105 1.85 6.40 7.87
N ASP A 106 1.63 6.29 6.55
CA ASP A 106 2.63 6.47 5.51
C ASP A 106 1.98 6.81 4.17
N VAL A 107 2.70 7.52 3.29
CA VAL A 107 2.24 7.87 1.93
C VAL A 107 3.31 7.49 0.92
N MET A 108 3.41 6.20 0.63
CA MET A 108 4.48 5.63 -0.19
C MET A 108 4.13 5.50 -1.67
N ALA A 109 2.85 5.41 -2.05
CA ALA A 109 2.40 5.23 -3.44
C ALA A 109 0.87 5.22 -3.54
N TYR A 110 0.34 5.10 -4.77
CA TYR A 110 -0.99 4.53 -5.00
C TYR A 110 -1.01 3.06 -4.59
N ILE A 111 -2.11 2.64 -3.98
CA ILE A 111 -2.33 1.24 -3.62
C ILE A 111 -3.51 0.72 -4.45
N PRO A 112 -3.24 0.08 -5.60
CA PRO A 112 -4.26 -0.37 -6.52
C PRO A 112 -4.97 -1.62 -6.00
N SER A 113 -6.24 -1.77 -6.37
CA SER A 113 -6.90 -3.07 -6.32
C SER A 113 -6.37 -3.97 -7.46
N ARG A 114 -6.68 -5.26 -7.38
CA ARG A 114 -6.33 -6.21 -8.45
C ARG A 114 -6.89 -5.76 -9.82
N ARG A 115 -8.09 -5.17 -9.82
CA ARG A 115 -8.71 -4.62 -11.02
C ARG A 115 -7.91 -3.45 -11.59
N VAL A 116 -7.61 -2.44 -10.76
CA VAL A 116 -6.86 -1.24 -11.16
C VAL A 116 -5.44 -1.62 -11.60
N LEU A 117 -4.82 -2.59 -10.93
CA LEU A 117 -3.50 -3.10 -11.31
C LEU A 117 -3.53 -3.74 -12.71
N ALA A 118 -4.57 -4.53 -13.00
CA ALA A 118 -4.76 -5.16 -14.32
C ALA A 118 -5.07 -4.14 -15.43
N GLU A 119 -5.73 -3.04 -15.11
CA GLU A 119 -5.95 -1.91 -16.03
C GLU A 119 -4.65 -1.15 -16.33
N GLY A 120 -3.66 -1.21 -15.42
CA GLY A 120 -2.41 -0.47 -15.53
C GLY A 120 -2.61 1.04 -15.39
N ARG A 121 -1.94 1.83 -16.25
CA ARG A 121 -2.02 3.29 -16.28
C ARG A 121 -1.54 3.94 -14.97
N TYR A 122 -2.05 5.13 -14.66
CA TYR A 122 -1.53 6.00 -13.63
C TYR A 122 -1.56 5.36 -12.23
N GLU A 123 -2.75 5.01 -11.72
CA GLU A 123 -2.90 4.47 -10.37
C GLU A 123 -2.39 3.03 -10.23
N GLY A 124 -2.45 2.25 -11.33
CA GLY A 124 -2.01 0.86 -11.32
C GLY A 124 -0.49 0.70 -11.45
N ARG A 125 0.20 1.67 -12.06
CA ARG A 125 1.61 1.49 -12.43
C ARG A 125 2.42 2.79 -12.49
N ASP A 126 1.99 3.77 -13.31
CA ASP A 126 2.86 4.83 -13.76
C ASP A 126 3.23 5.81 -12.63
N ALA A 127 2.34 6.01 -11.66
CA ALA A 127 2.56 6.89 -10.53
C ALA A 127 3.69 6.43 -9.58
N MET A 128 4.09 5.16 -9.61
CA MET A 128 5.17 4.62 -8.76
C MET A 128 6.49 5.39 -8.92
N VAL A 129 6.72 5.96 -10.09
CA VAL A 129 7.94 6.74 -10.38
C VAL A 129 8.10 7.96 -9.47
N TYR A 130 7.01 8.60 -9.06
CA TYR A 130 7.05 9.82 -8.26
C TYR A 130 7.44 9.56 -6.79
N TYR A 131 7.25 8.34 -6.33
CA TYR A 131 7.53 7.92 -4.95
C TYR A 131 8.90 7.24 -4.79
N GLY A 132 9.65 7.09 -5.89
CA GLY A 132 10.98 6.47 -5.85
C GLY A 132 10.97 4.95 -5.66
N ILE A 133 9.79 4.31 -5.68
CA ILE A 133 9.69 2.85 -5.58
C ILE A 133 10.08 2.23 -6.92
N CYS A 134 11.04 1.30 -6.88
CA CYS A 134 11.47 0.54 -8.03
C CYS A 134 10.67 -0.75 -8.14
N GLY A 135 9.86 -0.85 -9.17
CA GLY A 135 8.97 -1.99 -9.41
C GLY A 135 7.51 -1.58 -9.52
N VAL A 136 6.64 -2.55 -9.57
CA VAL A 136 5.19 -2.43 -9.54
C VAL A 136 4.63 -3.33 -8.45
N TRP A 137 3.44 -3.03 -7.94
CA TRP A 137 2.82 -3.89 -6.96
C TRP A 137 2.48 -5.26 -7.55
N ASN A 138 2.76 -6.32 -6.80
CA ASN A 138 2.31 -7.67 -7.15
C ASN A 138 0.78 -7.78 -7.06
N PRO A 139 0.09 -8.55 -7.92
CA PRO A 139 -1.36 -8.72 -7.90
C PRO A 139 -1.96 -9.27 -6.59
N SER A 140 -1.14 -9.78 -5.69
CA SER A 140 -1.59 -10.26 -4.37
C SER A 140 -1.79 -9.16 -3.33
N VAL A 141 -1.32 -7.92 -3.58
CA VAL A 141 -1.32 -6.85 -2.56
C VAL A 141 -2.71 -6.54 -2.00
N GLU A 142 -3.74 -6.51 -2.85
CA GLU A 142 -5.11 -6.30 -2.39
C GLU A 142 -5.55 -7.36 -1.38
N GLN A 143 -5.31 -8.62 -1.68
CA GLN A 143 -5.72 -9.72 -0.80
C GLN A 143 -4.92 -9.69 0.51
N LEU A 144 -3.62 -9.46 0.46
CA LEU A 144 -2.77 -9.35 1.65
C LEU A 144 -3.24 -8.24 2.60
N ILE A 145 -3.59 -7.08 2.06
CA ILE A 145 -4.13 -5.96 2.86
C ILE A 145 -5.47 -6.33 3.47
N VAL A 146 -6.38 -6.89 2.70
CA VAL A 146 -7.72 -7.28 3.18
C VAL A 146 -7.63 -8.35 4.27
N ASP A 147 -6.77 -9.36 4.11
CA ASP A 147 -6.56 -10.42 5.10
C ASP A 147 -5.98 -9.86 6.40
N ALA A 148 -5.05 -8.90 6.31
CA ALA A 148 -4.50 -8.21 7.47
C ALA A 148 -5.59 -7.42 8.21
N VAL A 149 -6.41 -6.64 7.50
CA VAL A 149 -7.54 -5.91 8.08
C VAL A 149 -8.49 -6.87 8.80
N GLN A 150 -8.89 -7.97 8.14
CA GLN A 150 -9.80 -8.97 8.72
C GLN A 150 -9.20 -9.59 10.00
N THR A 151 -7.90 -9.85 10.01
CA THR A 151 -7.20 -10.39 11.17
C THR A 151 -7.22 -9.39 12.33
N LEU A 152 -6.86 -8.12 12.07
CA LEU A 152 -6.82 -7.08 13.09
C LEU A 152 -8.20 -6.75 13.67
N VAL A 153 -9.25 -6.81 12.85
CA VAL A 153 -10.64 -6.58 13.31
C VAL A 153 -11.12 -7.67 14.25
N ARG A 154 -10.68 -8.92 14.06
CA ARG A 154 -11.07 -10.06 14.91
C ARG A 154 -10.37 -10.07 16.26
N SER A 155 -9.17 -9.56 16.34
CA SER A 155 -8.32 -9.60 17.55
C SER A 155 -7.71 -8.24 17.89
N PRO A 156 -8.51 -7.16 18.02
CA PRO A 156 -7.99 -5.87 18.47
C PRO A 156 -7.60 -5.95 19.95
N GLN A 157 -6.47 -5.36 20.30
CA GLN A 157 -5.99 -5.26 21.68
C GLN A 157 -6.62 -4.11 22.44
#